data_1fd3481bc904c3ddb0cf67129110d8e4
#
_entry.id   1fd3481bc904c3ddb0cf67129110d8e4
#
_cell.length_a   1.000
_cell.length_b   1.000
_cell.length_c   1.000
_cell.angle_alpha   90.00
_cell.angle_beta   90.00
_cell.angle_gamma   90.00
#
_symmetry.space_group_name_H-M   'P 1'
#
loop_
_entity.id
_entity.type
_entity.pdbx_description
1 polymer ?
#
loop_
_entity_poly.entity_id
_entity_poly.type
_entity_poly.pdbx_seq_one_letter_code
_entity_poly.pdbx_strand_id
1 'polypeptide(L)'
;MLQIENLRKIIYKHRKELHSIAEIGLKEFKTSKYIRDYLDKINVNYNTYLDTAIVGKINGKIGTKTIAFRSDMDGLVTDEGVKHLCGHDGHMSILLGLIELINDNKELLNDNIVFIFQPAEEGPGGANELIKLGIMEE
;
A
#
# COMPACT_ATOMS: atom_id res chain seq x y z
N MET A 1 17.93 13.01 0.86
CA MET A 1 16.95 13.07 -0.26
C MET A 1 17.10 11.84 -1.13
N LEU A 2 16.01 11.12 -1.33
CA LEU A 2 16.02 9.92 -2.18
C LEU A 2 16.24 10.34 -3.64
N GLN A 3 17.31 9.83 -4.26
CA GLN A 3 17.54 10.10 -5.68
C GLN A 3 16.63 9.21 -6.55
N ILE A 4 16.21 9.69 -7.72
CA ILE A 4 15.33 8.97 -8.65
C ILE A 4 15.86 7.55 -8.98
N GLU A 5 17.17 7.41 -9.16
CA GLU A 5 17.82 6.11 -9.40
C GLU A 5 17.62 5.12 -8.22
N ASN A 6 17.68 5.59 -6.99
CA ASN A 6 17.44 4.76 -5.80
C ASN A 6 15.96 4.39 -5.68
N LEU A 7 15.06 5.34 -5.94
CA LEU A 7 13.61 5.09 -5.95
C LEU A 7 13.25 3.99 -6.94
N ARG A 8 13.80 4.04 -8.16
CA ARG A 8 13.58 3.00 -9.18
C ARG A 8 14.02 1.62 -8.70
N LYS A 9 15.18 1.51 -8.05
CA LYS A 9 15.68 0.23 -7.50
C LYS A 9 14.78 -0.30 -6.39
N ILE A 10 14.29 0.59 -5.53
CA ILE A 10 13.39 0.26 -4.42
C ILE A 10 12.07 -0.28 -4.96
N ILE A 11 11.43 0.44 -5.88
CA ILE A 11 10.17 0.03 -6.52
C ILE A 11 10.34 -1.34 -7.22
N TYR A 12 11.43 -1.52 -7.96
CA TYR A 12 11.70 -2.79 -8.64
C TYR A 12 11.88 -3.96 -7.67
N LYS A 13 12.57 -3.74 -6.55
CA LYS A 13 12.73 -4.73 -5.48
C LYS A 13 11.37 -5.12 -4.89
N HIS A 14 10.56 -4.13 -4.51
CA HIS A 14 9.21 -4.38 -3.99
C HIS A 14 8.36 -5.20 -4.97
N ARG A 15 8.39 -4.81 -6.24
CA ARG A 15 7.65 -5.52 -7.28
C ARG A 15 8.04 -6.99 -7.38
N LYS A 16 9.32 -7.31 -7.34
CA LYS A 16 9.80 -8.70 -7.39
C LYS A 16 9.34 -9.52 -6.17
N GLU A 17 9.49 -8.97 -4.98
CA GLU A 17 9.11 -9.64 -3.74
C GLU A 17 7.58 -9.87 -3.68
N LEU A 18 6.79 -8.84 -3.92
CA LEU A 18 5.33 -8.91 -3.90
C LEU A 18 4.79 -9.84 -4.99
N HIS A 19 5.40 -9.85 -6.18
CA HIS A 19 5.03 -10.78 -7.25
C HIS A 19 5.15 -12.24 -6.85
N SER A 20 6.17 -12.56 -6.05
CA SER A 20 6.45 -13.94 -5.62
C SER A 20 5.52 -14.47 -4.54
N ILE A 21 4.75 -13.59 -3.88
CA ILE A 21 3.87 -13.92 -2.74
C ILE A 21 2.40 -13.63 -3.01
N ALA A 22 1.97 -13.63 -4.27
CA ALA A 22 0.58 -13.38 -4.64
C ALA A 22 -0.41 -14.24 -3.85
N GLU A 23 -1.46 -13.62 -3.32
CA GLU A 23 -2.48 -14.25 -2.48
C GLU A 23 -3.88 -13.78 -2.91
N ILE A 24 -4.90 -14.60 -2.64
CA ILE A 24 -6.29 -14.25 -2.95
C ILE A 24 -6.86 -13.24 -1.97
N GLY A 25 -7.90 -12.52 -2.40
CA GLY A 25 -8.58 -11.50 -1.61
C GLY A 25 -9.02 -11.97 -0.22
N LEU A 26 -8.85 -11.12 0.78
CA LEU A 26 -9.05 -11.33 2.22
C LEU A 26 -8.12 -12.40 2.85
N LYS A 27 -7.12 -12.88 2.11
CA LYS A 27 -6.09 -13.82 2.61
C LYS A 27 -4.68 -13.37 2.25
N GLU A 28 -4.49 -12.09 2.00
CA GLU A 28 -3.21 -11.48 1.62
C GLU A 28 -2.27 -11.31 2.84
N PHE A 29 -2.12 -12.35 3.67
CA PHE A 29 -1.38 -12.27 4.93
C PHE A 29 0.13 -12.03 4.76
N LYS A 30 0.77 -12.71 3.79
CA LYS A 30 2.19 -12.52 3.50
C LYS A 30 2.44 -11.15 2.87
N THR A 31 1.56 -10.75 1.96
CA THR A 31 1.57 -9.44 1.31
C THR A 31 1.43 -8.34 2.34
N SER A 32 0.43 -8.42 3.22
CA SER A 32 0.21 -7.48 4.32
C SER A 32 1.41 -7.42 5.26
N LYS A 33 1.95 -8.59 5.64
CA LYS A 33 3.15 -8.63 6.49
C LYS A 33 4.34 -7.95 5.84
N TYR A 34 4.60 -8.21 4.56
CA TYR A 34 5.69 -7.57 3.82
C TYR A 34 5.58 -6.05 3.83
N ILE A 35 4.38 -5.53 3.55
CA ILE A 35 4.11 -4.09 3.54
C ILE A 35 4.33 -3.49 4.94
N ARG A 36 3.77 -4.11 5.98
CA ARG A 36 3.93 -3.65 7.37
C ARG A 36 5.37 -3.63 7.82
N ASP A 37 6.12 -4.72 7.58
CA ASP A 37 7.55 -4.80 7.92
C ASP A 37 8.35 -3.67 7.24
N TYR A 38 7.96 -3.30 6.03
CA TYR A 38 8.62 -2.19 5.33
C TYR A 38 8.24 -0.83 5.90
N LEU A 39 6.96 -0.59 6.18
CA LEU A 39 6.50 0.66 6.81
C LEU A 39 7.14 0.85 8.19
N ASP A 40 7.24 -0.21 8.99
CA ASP A 40 7.94 -0.20 10.26
C ASP A 40 9.43 0.18 10.11
N LYS A 41 10.10 -0.39 9.12
CA LYS A 41 11.50 -0.08 8.81
C LYS A 41 11.73 1.40 8.49
N ILE A 42 10.81 2.04 7.80
CA ILE A 42 10.91 3.46 7.43
C ILE A 42 10.20 4.39 8.43
N ASN A 43 9.75 3.86 9.57
CA ASN A 43 9.07 4.59 10.65
C ASN A 43 7.81 5.35 10.18
N VAL A 44 6.97 4.71 9.39
CA VAL A 44 5.68 5.24 8.94
C VAL A 44 4.55 4.55 9.68
N ASN A 45 3.71 5.32 10.36
CA ASN A 45 2.58 4.80 11.15
C ASN A 45 1.43 4.36 10.25
N TYR A 46 0.76 3.29 10.64
CA TYR A 46 -0.41 2.74 9.97
C TYR A 46 -1.35 2.02 10.94
N ASN A 47 -2.57 1.76 10.49
CA ASN A 47 -3.53 0.86 11.13
C ASN A 47 -3.85 -0.30 10.17
N THR A 48 -4.28 -1.44 10.74
CA THR A 48 -4.73 -2.60 9.97
C THR A 48 -6.23 -2.78 10.10
N TYR A 49 -6.88 -3.18 9.00
CA TYR A 49 -8.31 -3.45 8.92
C TYR A 49 -8.51 -4.76 8.16
N LEU A 50 -9.62 -5.45 8.37
CA LEU A 50 -9.98 -6.69 7.65
C LEU A 50 -8.85 -7.74 7.66
N ASP A 51 -8.04 -7.77 8.73
CA ASP A 51 -6.85 -8.60 8.92
C ASP A 51 -5.67 -8.32 7.98
N THR A 52 -5.89 -7.83 6.77
CA THR A 52 -4.85 -7.66 5.73
C THR A 52 -4.73 -6.24 5.19
N ALA A 53 -5.78 -5.43 5.23
CA ALA A 53 -5.76 -4.05 4.78
C ALA A 53 -4.87 -3.16 5.63
N ILE A 54 -4.20 -2.19 5.02
CA ILE A 54 -3.32 -1.25 5.70
C ILE A 54 -3.72 0.17 5.29
N VAL A 55 -3.96 1.02 6.28
CA VAL A 55 -4.25 2.44 6.08
C VAL A 55 -3.34 3.25 6.97
N GLY A 56 -2.66 4.23 6.41
CA GLY A 56 -1.80 5.11 7.19
C GLY A 56 -1.85 6.54 6.70
N LYS A 57 -1.28 7.45 7.50
CA LYS A 57 -1.31 8.89 7.25
C LYS A 57 0.04 9.52 7.54
N ILE A 58 0.46 10.40 6.63
CA ILE A 58 1.59 11.31 6.83
C ILE A 58 1.02 12.72 6.88
N ASN A 59 1.19 13.40 8.01
CA ASN A 59 0.67 14.75 8.20
C ASN A 59 1.54 15.78 7.51
N GLY A 60 0.91 16.69 6.77
CA GLY A 60 1.54 17.88 6.23
C GLY A 60 1.63 19.01 7.26
N LYS A 61 2.42 20.03 6.96
CA LYS A 61 2.62 21.21 7.84
C LYS A 61 1.35 22.01 8.08
N ILE A 62 0.53 22.14 7.05
CA ILE A 62 -0.69 22.96 7.07
C ILE A 62 -1.89 22.05 7.36
N GLY A 63 -1.95 20.88 6.72
CA GLY A 63 -2.94 19.84 6.98
C GLY A 63 -4.39 20.20 6.63
N THR A 64 -4.62 21.21 5.79
CA THR A 64 -5.98 21.65 5.41
C THR A 64 -6.66 20.76 4.41
N LYS A 65 -5.88 20.03 3.62
CA LYS A 65 -6.36 19.06 2.63
C LYS A 65 -5.77 17.71 2.92
N THR A 66 -6.49 16.67 2.52
CA THR A 66 -6.00 15.28 2.55
C THR A 66 -6.09 14.68 1.16
N ILE A 67 -4.99 14.15 0.69
CA ILE A 67 -4.90 13.43 -0.59
C ILE A 67 -4.71 11.96 -0.28
N ALA A 68 -5.59 11.10 -0.79
CA ALA A 68 -5.50 9.67 -0.60
C ALA A 68 -4.95 8.97 -1.85
N PHE A 69 -4.02 8.04 -1.63
CA PHE A 69 -3.50 7.12 -2.64
C PHE A 69 -3.89 5.70 -2.28
N ARG A 70 -4.46 4.96 -3.22
CA ARG A 70 -4.89 3.58 -3.03
C ARG A 70 -4.12 2.64 -3.94
N SER A 71 -3.84 1.45 -3.42
CA SER A 71 -3.31 0.32 -4.17
C SER A 71 -4.08 -0.95 -3.80
N ASP A 72 -4.34 -1.79 -4.77
CA ASP A 72 -4.93 -3.11 -4.55
C ASP A 72 -3.85 -4.13 -4.21
N MET A 73 -4.22 -5.20 -3.48
CA MET A 73 -3.24 -6.14 -2.90
C MET A 73 -3.36 -7.56 -3.43
N ASP A 74 -4.53 -7.97 -3.89
CA ASP A 74 -4.85 -9.35 -4.20
C ASP A 74 -4.36 -9.79 -5.57
N GLY A 75 -4.25 -11.11 -5.74
CA GLY A 75 -3.95 -11.78 -6.99
C GLY A 75 -5.12 -12.60 -7.47
N LEU A 76 -5.02 -13.08 -8.69
CA LEU A 76 -6.01 -13.93 -9.36
C LEU A 76 -5.67 -15.40 -9.23
N VAL A 77 -6.68 -16.23 -9.04
CA VAL A 77 -6.55 -17.70 -9.09
C VAL A 77 -6.34 -18.14 -10.54
N THR A 78 -5.33 -18.96 -10.76
CA THR A 78 -5.02 -19.58 -12.04
C THR A 78 -4.85 -21.08 -11.86
N ASP A 79 -4.76 -21.83 -12.96
CA ASP A 79 -4.49 -23.28 -12.92
C ASP A 79 -3.12 -23.62 -12.30
N GLU A 80 -2.21 -22.65 -12.26
CA GLU A 80 -0.87 -22.78 -11.67
C GLU A 80 -0.72 -22.14 -10.28
N GLY A 81 -1.83 -21.77 -9.63
CA GLY A 81 -1.86 -21.08 -8.35
C GLY A 81 -2.27 -19.62 -8.46
N VAL A 82 -2.04 -18.84 -7.40
CA VAL A 82 -2.40 -17.42 -7.38
C VAL A 82 -1.28 -16.58 -7.98
N LYS A 83 -1.63 -15.66 -8.89
CA LYS A 83 -0.67 -14.79 -9.58
C LYS A 83 -1.17 -13.34 -9.68
N HIS A 84 -0.23 -12.41 -9.69
CA HIS A 84 -0.51 -10.99 -9.97
C HIS A 84 -0.64 -10.72 -11.49
N LEU A 85 -1.75 -11.15 -12.09
CA LEU A 85 -2.02 -10.92 -13.51
C LEU A 85 -2.58 -9.51 -13.80
N CYS A 86 -3.26 -8.90 -12.82
CA CYS A 86 -3.76 -7.52 -12.92
C CYS A 86 -2.72 -6.45 -12.56
N GLY A 87 -1.51 -6.86 -12.17
CA GLY A 87 -0.42 -5.92 -11.89
C GLY A 87 -0.49 -5.25 -10.51
N HIS A 88 -1.24 -5.81 -9.55
CA HIS A 88 -1.35 -5.25 -8.21
C HIS A 88 -0.01 -5.25 -7.44
N ASP A 89 0.90 -6.15 -7.76
CA ASP A 89 2.30 -6.12 -7.28
C ASP A 89 3.04 -4.83 -7.71
N GLY A 90 2.86 -4.40 -8.95
CA GLY A 90 3.37 -3.11 -9.44
C GLY A 90 2.68 -1.94 -8.76
N HIS A 91 1.36 -2.01 -8.59
CA HIS A 91 0.54 -1.00 -7.93
C HIS A 91 1.01 -0.76 -6.48
N MET A 92 1.15 -1.83 -5.67
CA MET A 92 1.69 -1.77 -4.31
C MET A 92 3.12 -1.21 -4.27
N SER A 93 3.96 -1.63 -5.22
CA SER A 93 5.36 -1.22 -5.28
C SER A 93 5.52 0.27 -5.53
N ILE A 94 4.69 0.83 -6.41
CA ILE A 94 4.66 2.27 -6.68
C ILE A 94 4.20 3.02 -5.44
N LEU A 95 3.17 2.54 -4.75
CA LEU A 95 2.68 3.19 -3.54
C LEU A 95 3.72 3.15 -2.41
N LEU A 96 4.41 2.03 -2.20
CA LEU A 96 5.52 1.94 -1.22
C LEU A 96 6.65 2.92 -1.55
N GLY A 97 7.04 3.00 -2.81
CA GLY A 97 8.06 3.97 -3.25
C GLY A 97 7.61 5.43 -3.04
N LEU A 98 6.35 5.73 -3.30
CA LEU A 98 5.78 7.05 -3.06
C LEU A 98 5.78 7.40 -1.57
N ILE A 99 5.37 6.47 -0.71
CA ILE A 99 5.37 6.65 0.75
C ILE A 99 6.78 6.94 1.26
N GLU A 100 7.79 6.20 0.82
CA GLU A 100 9.18 6.44 1.20
C GLU A 100 9.66 7.82 0.75
N LEU A 101 9.39 8.18 -0.52
CA LEU A 101 9.74 9.50 -1.04
C LEU A 101 9.10 10.65 -0.25
N ILE A 102 7.82 10.52 0.08
CA ILE A 102 7.09 11.51 0.88
C ILE A 102 7.65 11.57 2.30
N ASN A 103 7.88 10.42 2.94
CA ASN A 103 8.39 10.36 4.30
C ASN A 103 9.78 10.97 4.42
N ASP A 104 10.65 10.75 3.44
CA ASP A 104 11.99 11.35 3.39
C ASP A 104 11.96 12.88 3.17
N ASN A 105 10.86 13.40 2.65
CA ASN A 105 10.69 14.83 2.35
C ASN A 105 9.47 15.44 3.10
N LYS A 106 9.07 14.85 4.21
CA LYS A 106 7.86 15.26 4.94
C LYS A 106 7.87 16.72 5.39
N GLU A 107 9.04 17.30 5.59
CA GLU A 107 9.20 18.72 5.92
C GLU A 107 8.84 19.65 4.75
N LEU A 108 8.70 19.16 3.52
CA LEU A 108 8.23 19.89 2.35
C LEU A 108 6.74 19.70 2.11
N LEU A 109 6.12 18.76 2.81
CA LEU A 109 4.72 18.39 2.62
C LEU A 109 3.79 19.43 3.29
N ASN A 110 2.90 20.02 2.52
CA ASN A 110 1.90 20.97 3.04
C ASN A 110 0.59 20.26 3.42
N ASP A 111 0.08 19.40 2.56
CA ASP A 111 -1.18 18.68 2.76
C ASP A 111 -0.96 17.32 3.41
N ASN A 112 -2.02 16.76 3.99
CA ASN A 112 -1.97 15.41 4.53
C ASN A 112 -2.00 14.38 3.40
N ILE A 113 -1.27 13.28 3.57
CA ILE A 113 -1.32 12.14 2.67
C ILE A 113 -1.87 10.95 3.44
N VAL A 114 -2.91 10.32 2.90
CA VAL A 114 -3.41 9.02 3.34
C VAL A 114 -3.03 7.99 2.29
N PHE A 115 -2.55 6.83 2.72
CA PHE A 115 -2.29 5.70 1.84
C PHE A 115 -3.12 4.49 2.26
N ILE A 116 -3.64 3.76 1.28
CA ILE A 116 -4.55 2.64 1.47
C ILE A 116 -4.06 1.46 0.65
N PHE A 117 -3.69 0.36 1.30
CA PHE A 117 -3.50 -0.93 0.66
C PHE A 117 -4.78 -1.73 0.84
N GLN A 118 -5.54 -1.87 -0.24
CA GLN A 118 -6.88 -2.45 -0.24
C GLN A 118 -6.83 -3.93 -0.60
N PRO A 119 -7.38 -4.83 0.23
CA PRO A 119 -7.55 -6.23 -0.12
C PRO A 119 -8.77 -6.46 -1.01
N ALA A 120 -8.82 -7.62 -1.66
CA ALA A 120 -10.00 -8.18 -2.31
C ALA A 120 -10.65 -7.27 -3.37
N GLU A 121 -9.87 -6.68 -4.26
CA GLU A 121 -10.39 -5.91 -5.39
C GLU A 121 -11.05 -6.84 -6.42
N GLU A 122 -10.42 -7.98 -6.71
CA GLU A 122 -10.86 -8.99 -7.69
C GLU A 122 -11.98 -9.92 -7.15
N GLY A 123 -12.30 -9.82 -5.88
CA GLY A 123 -13.19 -10.75 -5.20
C GLY A 123 -14.32 -10.08 -4.41
N PRO A 124 -14.49 -10.42 -3.13
CA PRO A 124 -15.72 -10.03 -2.39
C PRO A 124 -15.89 -8.53 -2.11
N GLY A 125 -14.97 -7.67 -2.56
CA GLY A 125 -15.15 -6.22 -2.50
C GLY A 125 -14.65 -5.57 -1.22
N GLY A 126 -13.33 -5.62 -0.96
CA GLY A 126 -12.70 -5.04 0.23
C GLY A 126 -12.93 -3.53 0.39
N ALA A 127 -13.10 -2.78 -0.70
CA ALA A 127 -13.35 -1.34 -0.64
C ALA A 127 -14.61 -0.98 0.16
N ASN A 128 -15.73 -1.65 -0.10
CA ASN A 128 -17.00 -1.39 0.60
C ASN A 128 -16.86 -1.66 2.11
N GLU A 129 -16.18 -2.72 2.48
CA GLU A 129 -15.98 -3.05 3.89
C GLU A 129 -15.07 -2.02 4.59
N LEU A 130 -14.03 -1.54 3.93
CA LEU A 130 -13.17 -0.47 4.45
C LEU A 130 -13.95 0.84 4.64
N ILE A 131 -14.81 1.21 3.68
CA ILE A 131 -15.68 2.41 3.80
C ILE A 131 -16.61 2.29 5.01
N LYS A 132 -17.24 1.13 5.23
CA LYS A 132 -18.08 0.87 6.41
C LYS A 132 -17.31 1.01 7.72
N LEU A 133 -16.01 0.76 7.73
CA LEU A 133 -15.14 0.94 8.90
C LEU A 133 -14.67 2.39 9.09
N GLY A 134 -15.12 3.32 8.27
CA GLY A 134 -14.89 4.76 8.43
C GLY A 134 -13.53 5.27 7.91
N ILE A 135 -12.79 4.52 7.09
CA ILE A 135 -11.47 4.97 6.60
C ILE A 135 -11.51 6.24 5.76
N MET A 136 -12.71 6.63 5.28
CA MET A 136 -12.90 7.87 4.50
C MET A 136 -13.16 9.10 5.36
N GLU A 137 -13.26 8.92 6.68
CA GLU A 137 -13.58 9.99 7.64
C GLU A 137 -12.34 10.46 8.42
N GLU A 138 -11.14 9.92 8.11
CA GLU A 138 -9.88 10.21 8.80
C GLU A 138 -9.18 11.51 8.31
#